data_2e3e959ec47800ecd4eeef4f8504469d
#
_entry.id   2e3e959ec47800ecd4eeef4f8504469d
#
_cell.length_a   1.000
_cell.length_b   1.000
_cell.length_c   1.000
_cell.angle_alpha   90.00
_cell.angle_beta   90.00
_cell.angle_gamma   90.00
#
_symmetry.space_group_name_H-M   'P 1'
#
loop_
_entity.id
_entity.type
_entity.pdbx_description
1 polymer ?
#
loop_
_entity_poly.entity_id
_entity_poly.type
_entity_poly.pdbx_seq_one_letter_code
_entity_poly.pdbx_strand_id
1 'polypeptide(L)'
;LLITPQANTLYIYPEKINQEVMAYLEHQQVQTKPYTAIEQDLKDIQGMQFLLPPTTNFTLYQTIATQNDIIRQTSPVTFLNAIKNETEIAGFHKAMKRDGVAMVRFLKWLKETVRTSQETEMSIDQKLYELRAEQDEFQGISFDTIAGYQEHGAIVHYEATPETSSQLKAEGLLLLDSGAQYLDGTTDITRTIALGPVTEEQKKDYT
;
A
#
# COMPACT_ATOMS: atom_id res chain seq x y z
N LEU A 1 14.39 14.02 0.34
CA LEU A 1 14.53 15.14 -0.56
C LEU A 1 14.62 16.43 0.26
N LEU A 2 15.63 17.25 0.02
CA LEU A 2 15.77 18.60 0.57
C LEU A 2 15.42 19.60 -0.55
N ILE A 3 14.47 20.47 -0.28
CA ILE A 3 14.01 21.52 -1.20
C ILE A 3 14.44 22.86 -0.63
N THR A 4 15.18 23.63 -1.42
CA THR A 4 15.59 24.98 -1.08
C THR A 4 15.25 25.94 -2.22
N PRO A 5 15.30 27.26 -2.02
CA PRO A 5 15.11 28.21 -3.12
C PRO A 5 16.15 28.06 -4.27
N GLN A 6 17.31 27.47 -3.98
CA GLN A 6 18.41 27.35 -4.91
C GLN A 6 18.49 25.98 -5.59
N ALA A 7 18.04 24.90 -4.94
CA ALA A 7 18.19 23.53 -5.43
C ALA A 7 17.21 22.56 -4.78
N ASN A 8 16.86 21.55 -5.56
CA ASN A 8 16.17 20.34 -5.09
C ASN A 8 17.21 19.21 -5.03
N THR A 9 17.47 18.66 -3.84
CA THR A 9 18.51 17.64 -3.66
C THR A 9 17.90 16.33 -3.16
N LEU A 10 18.02 15.27 -3.96
CA LEU A 10 17.64 13.90 -3.60
C LEU A 10 18.85 13.18 -3.00
N TYR A 11 18.77 12.76 -1.74
CA TYR A 11 19.78 11.92 -1.10
C TYR A 11 19.38 10.46 -1.30
N ILE A 12 20.21 9.71 -2.06
CA ILE A 12 19.89 8.35 -2.47
C ILE A 12 21.19 7.53 -2.62
N TYR A 13 21.08 6.21 -2.45
CA TYR A 13 22.18 5.31 -2.76
C TYR A 13 22.38 5.24 -4.27
N PRO A 14 23.60 5.49 -4.81
CA PRO A 14 23.85 5.57 -6.25
C PRO A 14 23.46 4.30 -7.02
N GLU A 15 23.59 3.13 -6.41
CA GLU A 15 23.23 1.84 -7.00
C GLU A 15 21.72 1.67 -7.26
N LYS A 16 20.88 2.54 -6.73
CA LYS A 16 19.43 2.58 -6.97
C LYS A 16 19.02 3.44 -8.17
N ILE A 17 19.97 4.11 -8.79
CA ILE A 17 19.72 5.02 -9.93
C ILE A 17 20.40 4.47 -11.17
N ASN A 18 19.61 4.11 -12.18
CA ASN A 18 20.12 3.80 -13.51
C ASN A 18 20.27 5.08 -14.36
N GLN A 19 20.80 4.94 -15.59
CA GLN A 19 21.01 6.08 -16.48
C GLN A 19 19.73 6.81 -16.88
N GLU A 20 18.64 6.08 -17.06
CA GLU A 20 17.33 6.63 -17.42
C GLU A 20 16.78 7.51 -16.28
N VAL A 21 16.81 6.99 -15.05
CA VAL A 21 16.39 7.74 -13.86
C VAL A 21 17.28 8.96 -13.64
N MET A 22 18.60 8.84 -13.86
CA MET A 22 19.52 9.99 -13.75
C MET A 22 19.16 11.09 -14.75
N ALA A 23 18.97 10.75 -16.02
CA ALA A 23 18.56 11.70 -17.05
C ALA A 23 17.20 12.37 -16.75
N TYR A 24 16.26 11.61 -16.20
CA TYR A 24 14.98 12.15 -15.75
C TYR A 24 15.15 13.16 -14.62
N LEU A 25 15.94 12.84 -13.58
CA LEU A 25 16.19 13.73 -12.45
C LEU A 25 16.89 15.02 -12.88
N GLU A 26 17.88 14.93 -13.78
CA GLU A 26 18.56 16.09 -14.37
C GLU A 26 17.58 16.98 -15.15
N HIS A 27 16.71 16.39 -15.97
CA HIS A 27 15.67 17.12 -16.70
C HIS A 27 14.71 17.84 -15.75
N GLN A 28 14.40 17.24 -14.59
CA GLN A 28 13.57 17.84 -13.53
C GLN A 28 14.35 18.80 -12.62
N GLN A 29 15.61 19.10 -12.92
CA GLN A 29 16.48 19.96 -12.10
C GLN A 29 16.63 19.46 -10.65
N VAL A 30 16.64 18.14 -10.47
CA VAL A 30 16.86 17.48 -9.18
C VAL A 30 18.31 17.00 -9.13
N GLN A 31 19.08 17.57 -8.20
CA GLN A 31 20.44 17.11 -7.92
C GLN A 31 20.41 15.83 -7.07
N THR A 32 21.39 14.96 -7.25
CA THR A 32 21.55 13.76 -6.41
C THR A 32 22.80 13.86 -5.56
N LYS A 33 22.68 13.38 -4.30
CA LYS A 33 23.82 13.21 -3.39
C LYS A 33 23.75 11.83 -2.73
N PRO A 34 24.89 11.28 -2.25
CA PRO A 34 24.89 10.05 -1.48
C PRO A 34 23.94 10.14 -0.27
N TYR A 35 23.21 9.08 -0.01
CA TYR A 35 22.22 9.05 1.09
C TYR A 35 22.82 9.48 2.44
N THR A 36 24.06 9.05 2.70
CA THR A 36 24.79 9.35 3.95
C THR A 36 25.23 10.79 4.10
N ALA A 37 25.21 11.59 3.02
CA ALA A 37 25.62 12.98 3.08
C ALA A 37 24.58 13.92 3.72
N ILE A 38 23.32 13.47 3.88
CA ILE A 38 22.23 14.33 4.34
C ILE A 38 22.49 14.95 5.71
N GLU A 39 23.04 14.21 6.67
CA GLU A 39 23.29 14.72 8.01
C GLU A 39 24.32 15.84 8.03
N GLN A 40 25.40 15.71 7.24
CA GLN A 40 26.43 16.73 7.15
C GLN A 40 25.92 17.96 6.43
N ASP A 41 25.23 17.80 5.31
CA ASP A 41 24.64 18.91 4.56
C ASP A 41 23.66 19.70 5.43
N LEU A 42 22.86 19.03 6.26
CA LEU A 42 21.92 19.70 7.19
C LEU A 42 22.65 20.45 8.32
N LYS A 43 23.80 19.96 8.81
CA LYS A 43 24.64 20.68 9.79
C LYS A 43 25.25 21.95 9.23
N ASP A 44 25.52 21.97 7.94
CA ASP A 44 26.13 23.11 7.27
C ASP A 44 25.13 24.25 6.97
N ILE A 45 23.81 23.97 7.09
CA ILE A 45 22.76 24.97 6.90
C ILE A 45 22.46 25.65 8.25
N GLN A 46 22.57 26.98 8.29
CA GLN A 46 22.39 27.76 9.52
C GLN A 46 21.50 29.00 9.28
N GLY A 47 20.76 29.40 10.31
CA GLY A 47 19.95 30.61 10.33
C GLY A 47 18.78 30.60 9.34
N MET A 48 18.34 29.41 8.94
CA MET A 48 17.21 29.23 8.02
C MET A 48 15.95 28.82 8.76
N GLN A 49 14.81 28.94 8.10
CA GLN A 49 13.55 28.43 8.58
C GLN A 49 13.18 27.17 7.80
N PHE A 50 12.98 26.05 8.51
CA PHE A 50 12.61 24.76 7.92
C PHE A 50 11.16 24.41 8.20
N LEU A 51 10.42 24.01 7.17
CA LEU A 51 9.14 23.34 7.32
C LEU A 51 9.39 21.82 7.43
N LEU A 52 9.07 21.25 8.58
CA LEU A 52 9.24 19.83 8.86
C LEU A 52 7.92 19.18 9.26
N PRO A 53 7.52 18.07 8.60
CA PRO A 53 6.38 17.27 9.07
C PRO A 53 6.59 16.74 10.49
N PRO A 54 5.51 16.57 11.29
CA PRO A 54 5.61 15.97 12.62
C PRO A 54 6.22 14.56 12.63
N THR A 55 6.15 13.86 11.49
CA THR A 55 6.70 12.51 11.25
C THR A 55 8.17 12.51 10.84
N THR A 56 8.83 13.67 10.79
CA THR A 56 10.26 13.75 10.45
C THR A 56 11.09 12.91 11.41
N ASN A 57 12.06 12.17 10.85
CA ASN A 57 13.03 11.39 11.63
C ASN A 57 13.67 12.27 12.71
N PHE A 58 13.75 11.75 13.94
CA PHE A 58 14.19 12.51 15.11
C PHE A 58 15.63 13.03 14.99
N THR A 59 16.54 12.23 14.46
CA THR A 59 17.94 12.63 14.25
C THR A 59 18.05 13.83 13.30
N LEU A 60 17.33 13.80 12.18
CA LEU A 60 17.30 14.89 11.21
C LEU A 60 16.66 16.14 11.84
N TYR A 61 15.56 15.98 12.59
CA TYR A 61 14.94 17.07 13.34
C TYR A 61 15.93 17.74 14.29
N GLN A 62 16.62 16.96 15.14
CA GLN A 62 17.59 17.50 16.08
C GLN A 62 18.74 18.22 15.37
N THR A 63 19.27 17.63 14.28
CA THR A 63 20.34 18.25 13.51
C THR A 63 19.96 19.63 12.99
N ILE A 64 18.75 19.76 12.44
CA ILE A 64 18.24 21.04 11.91
C ILE A 64 17.96 22.03 13.05
N ALA A 65 17.28 21.58 14.12
CA ALA A 65 16.84 22.42 15.23
C ALA A 65 17.98 23.08 16.01
N THR A 66 19.20 22.57 15.89
CA THR A 66 20.36 23.11 16.61
C THR A 66 20.73 24.51 16.15
N GLN A 67 20.51 24.84 14.87
CA GLN A 67 20.98 26.08 14.26
C GLN A 67 19.94 26.80 13.37
N ASN A 68 18.69 26.29 13.35
CA ASN A 68 17.64 26.77 12.47
C ASN A 68 16.29 26.86 13.20
N ASP A 69 15.40 27.68 12.68
CA ASP A 69 14.01 27.75 13.14
C ASP A 69 13.17 26.66 12.46
N ILE A 70 12.23 26.08 13.20
CA ILE A 70 11.38 24.99 12.69
C ILE A 70 9.91 25.38 12.73
N ILE A 71 9.26 25.28 11.58
CA ILE A 71 7.80 25.24 11.43
C ILE A 71 7.37 23.77 11.39
N ARG A 72 6.70 23.29 12.42
CA ARG A 72 6.12 21.94 12.45
C ARG A 72 4.74 21.96 11.81
N GLN A 73 4.65 21.51 10.57
CA GLN A 73 3.41 21.48 9.81
C GLN A 73 3.44 20.33 8.82
N THR A 74 2.26 19.81 8.47
CA THR A 74 2.12 18.81 7.39
C THR A 74 2.74 19.35 6.09
N SER A 75 3.55 18.52 5.44
CA SER A 75 4.19 18.88 4.18
C SER A 75 3.15 19.26 3.12
N PRO A 76 3.32 20.36 2.38
CA PRO A 76 2.46 20.66 1.23
C PRO A 76 2.46 19.54 0.16
N VAL A 77 3.55 18.78 0.05
CA VAL A 77 3.64 17.61 -0.84
C VAL A 77 2.57 16.57 -0.52
N THR A 78 2.23 16.37 0.77
CA THR A 78 1.15 15.46 1.19
C THR A 78 -0.19 15.86 0.58
N PHE A 79 -0.52 17.15 0.60
CA PHE A 79 -1.76 17.64 0.00
C PHE A 79 -1.75 17.57 -1.53
N LEU A 80 -0.62 17.92 -2.16
CA LEU A 80 -0.46 17.84 -3.61
C LEU A 80 -0.59 16.38 -4.10
N ASN A 81 -0.02 15.43 -3.37
CA ASN A 81 -0.12 14.00 -3.70
C ASN A 81 -1.53 13.44 -3.45
N ALA A 82 -2.30 14.01 -2.52
CA ALA A 82 -3.67 13.58 -2.26
C ALA A 82 -4.63 13.94 -3.40
N ILE A 83 -4.38 15.02 -4.13
CA ILE A 83 -5.22 15.48 -5.26
C ILE A 83 -4.69 14.85 -6.54
N LYS A 84 -5.41 13.83 -7.04
CA LYS A 84 -5.00 13.09 -8.24
C LYS A 84 -5.30 13.86 -9.51
N ASN A 85 -4.36 13.86 -10.45
CA ASN A 85 -4.54 14.40 -11.80
C ASN A 85 -5.29 13.41 -12.71
N GLU A 86 -5.63 13.83 -13.92
CA GLU A 86 -6.39 13.01 -14.87
C GLU A 86 -5.70 11.70 -15.25
N THR A 87 -4.36 11.71 -15.35
CA THR A 87 -3.57 10.52 -15.65
C THR A 87 -3.61 9.51 -14.50
N GLU A 88 -3.44 9.97 -13.27
CA GLU A 88 -3.56 9.14 -12.07
C GLU A 88 -4.97 8.56 -11.91
N ILE A 89 -6.01 9.37 -12.14
CA ILE A 89 -7.41 8.92 -12.10
C ILE A 89 -7.66 7.83 -13.15
N ALA A 90 -7.19 8.03 -14.38
CA ALA A 90 -7.31 7.04 -15.44
C ALA A 90 -6.55 5.73 -15.10
N GLY A 91 -5.40 5.84 -14.43
CA GLY A 91 -4.63 4.71 -13.90
C GLY A 91 -5.44 3.94 -12.86
N PHE A 92 -5.99 4.61 -11.85
CA PHE A 92 -6.86 3.98 -10.84
C PHE A 92 -8.05 3.23 -11.46
N HIS A 93 -8.72 3.81 -12.46
CA HIS A 93 -9.80 3.11 -13.16
C HIS A 93 -9.34 1.82 -13.84
N LYS A 94 -8.15 1.83 -14.45
CA LYS A 94 -7.58 0.62 -15.08
C LYS A 94 -7.19 -0.42 -14.04
N ALA A 95 -6.49 0.01 -12.96
CA ALA A 95 -6.09 -0.88 -11.87
C ALA A 95 -7.31 -1.56 -11.22
N MET A 96 -8.36 -0.79 -10.88
CA MET A 96 -9.61 -1.33 -10.33
C MET A 96 -10.32 -2.31 -11.28
N LYS A 97 -10.24 -2.09 -12.59
CA LYS A 97 -10.81 -3.02 -13.58
C LYS A 97 -10.04 -4.35 -13.60
N ARG A 98 -8.71 -4.32 -13.63
CA ARG A 98 -7.87 -5.53 -13.59
C ARG A 98 -8.09 -6.31 -12.30
N ASP A 99 -8.05 -5.62 -11.17
CA ASP A 99 -8.25 -6.24 -9.85
C ASP A 99 -9.67 -6.82 -9.72
N GLY A 100 -10.66 -6.11 -10.25
CA GLY A 100 -12.03 -6.60 -10.34
C GLY A 100 -12.17 -7.90 -11.14
N VAL A 101 -11.40 -8.07 -12.22
CA VAL A 101 -11.34 -9.34 -12.98
C VAL A 101 -10.75 -10.45 -12.12
N ALA A 102 -9.63 -10.19 -11.43
CA ALA A 102 -9.02 -11.16 -10.52
C ALA A 102 -10.00 -11.56 -9.40
N MET A 103 -10.67 -10.59 -8.79
CA MET A 103 -11.66 -10.82 -7.73
C MET A 103 -12.87 -11.63 -8.22
N VAL A 104 -13.43 -11.34 -9.39
CA VAL A 104 -14.57 -12.11 -9.94
C VAL A 104 -14.15 -13.55 -10.24
N ARG A 105 -12.95 -13.76 -10.80
CA ARG A 105 -12.40 -15.11 -11.03
C ARG A 105 -12.20 -15.85 -9.71
N PHE A 106 -11.68 -15.17 -8.70
CA PHE A 106 -11.51 -15.72 -7.37
C PHE A 106 -12.85 -16.12 -6.75
N LEU A 107 -13.85 -15.25 -6.75
CA LEU A 107 -15.17 -15.52 -6.18
C LEU A 107 -15.86 -16.70 -6.88
N LYS A 108 -15.71 -16.81 -8.19
CA LYS A 108 -16.22 -17.96 -8.95
C LYS A 108 -15.52 -19.25 -8.49
N TRP A 109 -14.18 -19.26 -8.48
CA TRP A 109 -13.38 -20.40 -8.04
C TRP A 109 -13.72 -20.79 -6.60
N LEU A 110 -13.79 -19.86 -5.67
CA LEU A 110 -14.10 -20.12 -4.26
C LEU A 110 -15.48 -20.80 -4.12
N LYS A 111 -16.50 -20.28 -4.81
CA LYS A 111 -17.85 -20.83 -4.79
C LYS A 111 -17.93 -22.28 -5.30
N GLU A 112 -17.14 -22.62 -6.31
CA GLU A 112 -17.08 -23.97 -6.87
C GLU A 112 -16.28 -24.92 -5.98
N THR A 113 -15.22 -24.43 -5.35
CA THR A 113 -14.22 -25.24 -4.64
C THR A 113 -14.54 -25.46 -3.18
N VAL A 114 -15.14 -24.51 -2.47
CA VAL A 114 -15.39 -24.58 -1.02
C VAL A 114 -16.22 -25.81 -0.59
N ARG A 115 -16.98 -26.40 -1.49
CA ARG A 115 -17.83 -27.58 -1.24
C ARG A 115 -17.09 -28.91 -1.37
N THR A 116 -15.96 -28.92 -2.06
CA THR A 116 -15.28 -30.15 -2.50
C THR A 116 -13.83 -30.24 -2.11
N SER A 117 -13.23 -29.12 -1.68
CA SER A 117 -11.83 -29.03 -1.31
C SER A 117 -11.62 -28.74 0.17
N GLN A 118 -10.36 -28.80 0.58
CA GLN A 118 -9.92 -28.47 1.94
C GLN A 118 -9.22 -27.11 2.00
N GLU A 119 -9.82 -26.11 1.34
CA GLU A 119 -9.27 -24.76 1.35
C GLU A 119 -9.20 -24.17 2.77
N THR A 120 -8.19 -23.38 3.02
CA THR A 120 -7.95 -22.66 4.27
C THR A 120 -7.87 -21.16 4.01
N GLU A 121 -7.92 -20.36 5.08
CA GLU A 121 -7.71 -18.90 4.98
C GLU A 121 -6.40 -18.57 4.24
N MET A 122 -5.31 -19.30 4.52
CA MET A 122 -4.03 -19.14 3.83
C MET A 122 -4.09 -19.57 2.34
N SER A 123 -4.74 -20.69 2.03
CA SER A 123 -4.77 -21.19 0.65
C SER A 123 -5.59 -20.29 -0.27
N ILE A 124 -6.66 -19.67 0.24
CA ILE A 124 -7.46 -18.72 -0.54
C ILE A 124 -6.74 -17.39 -0.75
N ASP A 125 -5.95 -16.93 0.23
CA ASP A 125 -5.06 -15.78 0.05
C ASP A 125 -4.05 -16.04 -1.07
N GLN A 126 -3.35 -17.17 -1.02
CA GLN A 126 -2.41 -17.57 -2.07
C GLN A 126 -3.09 -17.63 -3.45
N LYS A 127 -4.33 -18.17 -3.51
CA LYS A 127 -5.08 -18.23 -4.76
C LYS A 127 -5.44 -16.86 -5.32
N LEU A 128 -5.83 -15.94 -4.46
CA LEU A 128 -6.13 -14.56 -4.87
C LEU A 128 -4.87 -13.84 -5.37
N TYR A 129 -3.74 -14.03 -4.68
CA TYR A 129 -2.44 -13.53 -5.14
C TYR A 129 -2.10 -14.02 -6.56
N GLU A 130 -2.25 -15.32 -6.83
CA GLU A 130 -1.98 -15.90 -8.15
C GLU A 130 -2.84 -15.25 -9.25
N LEU A 131 -4.15 -15.09 -9.00
CA LEU A 131 -5.06 -14.47 -9.96
C LEU A 131 -4.77 -12.98 -10.21
N ARG A 132 -4.25 -12.27 -9.22
CA ARG A 132 -3.77 -10.90 -9.34
C ARG A 132 -2.45 -10.84 -10.11
N ALA A 133 -1.54 -11.78 -9.84
CA ALA A 133 -0.25 -11.86 -10.54
C ALA A 133 -0.38 -12.15 -12.04
N GLU A 134 -1.50 -12.73 -12.47
CA GLU A 134 -1.83 -12.92 -13.90
C GLU A 134 -2.27 -11.62 -14.59
N GLN A 135 -2.55 -10.54 -13.85
CA GLN A 135 -2.98 -9.27 -14.43
C GLN A 135 -1.79 -8.43 -14.88
N ASP A 136 -1.98 -7.71 -15.98
CA ASP A 136 -0.97 -6.75 -16.47
C ASP A 136 -0.65 -5.70 -15.40
N GLU A 137 0.60 -5.23 -15.36
CA GLU A 137 1.11 -4.16 -14.49
C GLU A 137 1.12 -4.52 -12.98
N PHE A 138 0.85 -5.77 -12.59
CA PHE A 138 0.90 -6.19 -11.19
C PHE A 138 2.32 -6.08 -10.63
N GLN A 139 2.45 -5.49 -9.43
CA GLN A 139 3.72 -5.29 -8.73
C GLN A 139 3.78 -6.00 -7.37
N GLY A 140 2.66 -6.44 -6.85
CA GLY A 140 2.56 -7.10 -5.55
C GLY A 140 1.22 -6.79 -4.86
N ILE A 141 1.07 -7.25 -3.63
CA ILE A 141 -0.07 -6.89 -2.78
C ILE A 141 0.10 -5.48 -2.23
N SER A 142 -1.00 -4.77 -2.00
CA SER A 142 -0.99 -3.44 -1.39
C SER A 142 -0.89 -3.48 0.14
N PHE A 143 -1.39 -4.56 0.74
CA PHE A 143 -1.31 -4.90 2.16
C PHE A 143 -1.53 -6.40 2.34
N ASP A 144 -1.17 -6.94 3.50
CA ASP A 144 -1.36 -8.36 3.82
C ASP A 144 -2.85 -8.70 3.88
N THR A 145 -3.25 -9.74 3.12
CA THR A 145 -4.65 -10.10 2.96
C THR A 145 -5.28 -10.51 4.29
N ILE A 146 -6.42 -9.93 4.61
CA ILE A 146 -7.26 -10.36 5.72
C ILE A 146 -8.29 -11.35 5.17
N ALA A 147 -8.13 -12.62 5.49
CA ALA A 147 -9.06 -13.69 5.11
C ALA A 147 -9.62 -14.32 6.38
N GLY A 148 -10.63 -13.67 6.99
CA GLY A 148 -11.20 -14.09 8.26
C GLY A 148 -12.49 -14.92 8.09
N TYR A 149 -12.41 -16.22 8.33
CA TYR A 149 -13.55 -17.11 8.29
C TYR A 149 -14.26 -17.15 9.66
N GLN A 150 -15.57 -16.93 9.68
CA GLN A 150 -16.42 -16.92 10.86
C GLN A 150 -15.88 -15.96 11.94
N GLU A 151 -15.51 -16.49 13.14
CA GLU A 151 -15.02 -15.71 14.28
C GLU A 151 -13.75 -14.91 13.97
N HIS A 152 -12.90 -15.36 13.05
CA HIS A 152 -11.71 -14.62 12.64
C HIS A 152 -12.05 -13.31 11.91
N GLY A 153 -13.21 -13.23 11.27
CA GLY A 153 -13.69 -11.99 10.65
C GLY A 153 -13.98 -10.86 11.65
N ALA A 154 -14.09 -11.17 12.95
CA ALA A 154 -14.26 -10.17 14.00
C ALA A 154 -12.94 -9.60 14.52
N ILE A 155 -11.80 -10.17 14.12
CA ILE A 155 -10.47 -9.72 14.54
C ILE A 155 -9.99 -8.67 13.55
N VAL A 156 -9.83 -7.44 14.03
CA VAL A 156 -9.32 -6.32 13.21
C VAL A 156 -7.88 -6.62 12.76
N HIS A 157 -7.61 -6.48 11.45
CA HIS A 157 -6.32 -6.81 10.83
C HIS A 157 -5.87 -8.26 11.09
N TYR A 158 -6.83 -9.22 11.05
CA TYR A 158 -6.50 -10.63 11.21
C TYR A 158 -5.52 -11.10 10.13
N GLU A 159 -4.48 -11.78 10.56
CA GLU A 159 -3.51 -12.44 9.69
C GLU A 159 -3.48 -13.94 10.02
N ALA A 160 -3.81 -14.78 9.03
CA ALA A 160 -3.79 -16.22 9.21
C ALA A 160 -2.35 -16.74 9.23
N THR A 161 -2.03 -17.55 10.23
CA THR A 161 -0.76 -18.28 10.33
C THR A 161 -0.99 -19.79 10.17
N PRO A 162 0.05 -20.61 9.97
CA PRO A 162 -0.11 -22.06 9.93
C PRO A 162 -0.82 -22.65 11.15
N GLU A 163 -0.69 -21.99 12.31
CA GLU A 163 -1.29 -22.44 13.58
C GLU A 163 -2.73 -21.95 13.76
N THR A 164 -3.08 -20.81 13.17
CA THR A 164 -4.39 -20.18 13.37
C THR A 164 -5.33 -20.34 12.21
N SER A 165 -4.81 -20.63 11.01
CA SER A 165 -5.58 -20.70 9.76
C SER A 165 -6.71 -21.73 9.83
N SER A 166 -7.94 -21.27 9.69
CA SER A 166 -9.13 -22.12 9.67
C SER A 166 -9.34 -22.78 8.31
N GLN A 167 -9.83 -24.04 8.35
CA GLN A 167 -10.35 -24.69 7.16
C GLN A 167 -11.72 -24.14 6.82
N LEU A 168 -11.93 -23.72 5.59
CA LEU A 168 -13.21 -23.24 5.10
C LEU A 168 -14.21 -24.37 4.91
N LYS A 169 -15.47 -24.11 5.25
CA LYS A 169 -16.60 -24.99 5.02
C LYS A 169 -17.67 -24.29 4.19
N ALA A 170 -18.54 -25.05 3.54
CA ALA A 170 -19.65 -24.52 2.76
C ALA A 170 -20.79 -24.01 3.67
N GLU A 171 -20.45 -23.18 4.67
CA GLU A 171 -21.36 -22.56 5.64
C GLU A 171 -20.78 -21.27 6.18
N GLY A 172 -21.60 -20.40 6.73
CA GLY A 172 -21.18 -19.18 7.41
C GLY A 172 -20.63 -18.09 6.48
N LEU A 173 -19.88 -17.16 7.06
CA LEU A 173 -19.37 -15.97 6.41
C LEU A 173 -17.84 -15.97 6.36
N LEU A 174 -17.31 -15.47 5.27
CA LEU A 174 -15.90 -15.12 5.09
C LEU A 174 -15.79 -13.61 4.89
N LEU A 175 -15.04 -12.93 5.74
CA LEU A 175 -14.56 -11.57 5.49
C LEU A 175 -13.27 -11.67 4.70
N LEU A 176 -13.23 -11.06 3.52
CA LEU A 176 -12.04 -10.97 2.69
C LEU A 176 -11.73 -9.51 2.40
N ASP A 177 -10.62 -9.04 2.91
CA ASP A 177 -10.09 -7.70 2.68
C ASP A 177 -8.68 -7.80 2.09
N SER A 178 -8.50 -7.23 0.92
CA SER A 178 -7.28 -7.46 0.14
C SER A 178 -7.11 -6.40 -0.94
N GLY A 179 -5.88 -6.23 -1.39
CA GLY A 179 -5.60 -5.29 -2.45
C GLY A 179 -4.32 -5.60 -3.22
N ALA A 180 -4.10 -4.89 -4.30
CA ALA A 180 -2.94 -5.03 -5.16
C ALA A 180 -2.32 -3.68 -5.50
N GLN A 181 -1.02 -3.72 -5.71
CA GLN A 181 -0.23 -2.63 -6.26
C GLN A 181 -0.03 -2.89 -7.75
N TYR A 182 -0.49 -1.97 -8.57
CA TYR A 182 -0.23 -1.92 -10.01
C TYR A 182 0.64 -0.71 -10.32
N LEU A 183 1.35 -0.70 -11.45
CA LEU A 183 2.15 0.46 -11.86
C LEU A 183 1.35 1.76 -11.94
N ASP A 184 0.08 1.66 -12.33
CA ASP A 184 -0.80 2.80 -12.56
C ASP A 184 -1.85 3.03 -11.47
N GLY A 185 -1.85 2.25 -10.37
CA GLY A 185 -2.78 2.45 -9.26
C GLY A 185 -2.73 1.38 -8.19
N THR A 186 -3.30 1.69 -7.04
CA THR A 186 -3.42 0.78 -5.89
C THR A 186 -4.89 0.42 -5.70
N THR A 187 -5.17 -0.84 -5.36
CA THR A 187 -6.53 -1.30 -5.03
C THR A 187 -6.63 -1.73 -3.57
N ASP A 188 -7.84 -1.65 -3.06
CA ASP A 188 -8.26 -2.05 -1.73
C ASP A 188 -9.73 -2.46 -1.84
N ILE A 189 -10.03 -3.75 -1.62
CA ILE A 189 -11.35 -4.33 -1.86
C ILE A 189 -11.72 -5.25 -0.71
N THR A 190 -12.76 -4.88 0.03
CA THR A 190 -13.35 -5.74 1.06
C THR A 190 -14.64 -6.40 0.57
N ARG A 191 -14.82 -7.68 0.88
CA ARG A 191 -16.05 -8.43 0.64
C ARG A 191 -16.38 -9.34 1.82
N THR A 192 -17.65 -9.33 2.25
CA THR A 192 -18.20 -10.37 3.11
C THR A 192 -18.96 -11.37 2.24
N ILE A 193 -18.54 -12.61 2.29
CA ILE A 193 -18.96 -13.66 1.35
C ILE A 193 -19.66 -14.76 2.13
N ALA A 194 -20.91 -15.08 1.76
CA ALA A 194 -21.58 -16.27 2.27
C ALA A 194 -21.03 -17.52 1.55
N LEU A 195 -20.38 -18.42 2.31
CA LEU A 195 -19.84 -19.66 1.76
C LEU A 195 -20.89 -20.77 1.63
N GLY A 196 -22.07 -20.58 2.25
CA GLY A 196 -23.20 -21.50 2.23
C GLY A 196 -24.41 -20.90 2.92
N PRO A 197 -25.27 -21.72 3.54
CA PRO A 197 -26.38 -21.21 4.35
C PRO A 197 -25.91 -20.29 5.47
N VAL A 198 -26.60 -19.19 5.67
CA VAL A 198 -26.37 -18.21 6.74
C VAL A 198 -27.59 -18.12 7.63
N THR A 199 -27.41 -17.81 8.93
CA THR A 199 -28.46 -17.66 9.89
C THR A 199 -29.27 -16.37 9.70
N GLU A 200 -30.48 -16.28 10.26
CA GLU A 200 -31.26 -15.02 10.26
C GLU A 200 -30.56 -13.91 11.06
N GLU A 201 -29.82 -14.29 12.11
CA GLU A 201 -28.99 -13.34 12.87
C GLU A 201 -27.87 -12.76 11.99
N GLN A 202 -27.07 -13.59 11.28
CA GLN A 202 -26.05 -13.14 10.34
C GLN A 202 -26.61 -12.22 9.25
N LYS A 203 -27.80 -12.52 8.72
CA LYS A 203 -28.46 -11.64 7.75
C LYS A 203 -28.80 -10.28 8.36
N LYS A 204 -29.31 -10.27 9.58
CA LYS A 204 -29.68 -9.04 10.29
C LYS A 204 -28.46 -8.19 10.62
N ASP A 205 -27.35 -8.82 11.03
CA ASP A 205 -26.13 -8.09 11.40
C ASP A 205 -25.42 -7.51 10.18
N TYR A 206 -25.59 -8.15 9.01
CA TYR A 206 -25.01 -7.68 7.75
C TYR A 206 -25.78 -6.49 7.13
N THR A 207 -27.08 -6.36 7.36
CA THR A 207 -27.95 -5.30 6.79
C THR A 207 -28.16 -4.13 7.72
#